data_ac73f3061a1694929f6b3c23eefe5b52
#
_entry.id   ac73f3061a1694929f6b3c23eefe5b52
#
_cell.length_a   1.000
_cell.length_b   1.000
_cell.length_c   1.000
_cell.angle_alpha   90.00
_cell.angle_beta   90.00
_cell.angle_gamma   90.00
#
_symmetry.space_group_name_H-M   'P 1'
#
loop_
_entity.id
_entity.type
_entity.pdbx_description
1 polymer ?
#
loop_
_entity_poly.entity_id
_entity_poly.type
_entity_poly.pdbx_seq_one_letter_code
_entity_poly.pdbx_strand_id
1 'polypeptide(L)'
;MKNLISILTASVLLLCCTGNTIHFGSSDEIPANTVLLLELNKGVSQQQLSEACNFLKENFPALKIVKGGKVQLPSSCYNGKRYRADSILRYLDQIKPDSVSKVIGITSSDISSTRTLIRKGKKMTYPDYGILGLGRRPGTVCVVSNHRMGGNAATFSKTVLHEFMHTLGVRHCTHEKCIMQDGNGSGKNMRESTHVHKECLAIAMEGLD
;
A
#
# COMPACT_ATOMS: atom_id res chain seq x y z
N MET A 1 -16.06 -45.89 -41.51
CA MET A 1 -14.68 -45.80 -40.99
C MET A 1 -14.36 -44.32 -40.88
N LYS A 2 -14.43 -43.73 -39.71
CA LYS A 2 -14.14 -42.30 -39.46
C LYS A 2 -12.84 -42.22 -38.67
N ASN A 3 -11.82 -41.64 -39.28
CA ASN A 3 -10.53 -41.39 -38.63
C ASN A 3 -10.63 -40.27 -37.65
N LEU A 4 -10.37 -40.55 -36.39
CA LEU A 4 -10.13 -39.56 -35.33
C LEU A 4 -8.68 -39.08 -35.41
N ILE A 5 -8.47 -37.83 -35.76
CA ILE A 5 -7.15 -37.17 -35.69
C ILE A 5 -7.03 -36.59 -34.27
N SER A 6 -6.17 -37.21 -33.49
CA SER A 6 -5.80 -36.70 -32.16
C SER A 6 -4.78 -35.59 -32.34
N ILE A 7 -5.16 -34.36 -31.99
CA ILE A 7 -4.25 -33.22 -31.96
C ILE A 7 -3.53 -33.22 -30.60
N LEU A 8 -2.27 -33.63 -30.63
CA LEU A 8 -1.34 -33.54 -29.49
C LEU A 8 -0.87 -32.07 -29.38
N THR A 9 -1.40 -31.32 -28.46
CA THR A 9 -0.88 -29.99 -28.14
C THR A 9 0.36 -30.16 -27.27
N ALA A 10 1.52 -29.90 -27.85
CA ALA A 10 2.79 -29.84 -27.13
C ALA A 10 2.81 -28.60 -26.23
N SER A 11 2.78 -28.84 -24.92
CA SER A 11 3.04 -27.81 -23.92
C SER A 11 4.52 -27.46 -23.94
N VAL A 12 4.86 -26.32 -24.53
CA VAL A 12 6.20 -25.74 -24.43
C VAL A 12 6.38 -25.19 -23.03
N LEU A 13 7.12 -25.90 -22.19
CA LEU A 13 7.68 -25.34 -20.95
C LEU A 13 8.75 -24.32 -21.32
N LEU A 14 8.40 -23.03 -21.30
CA LEU A 14 9.41 -21.98 -21.26
C LEU A 14 9.86 -21.81 -19.81
N LEU A 15 11.03 -22.39 -19.51
CA LEU A 15 11.81 -21.99 -18.34
C LEU A 15 12.38 -20.59 -18.65
N CYS A 16 11.86 -19.55 -18.06
CA CYS A 16 12.45 -18.22 -18.15
C CYS A 16 12.52 -17.56 -16.78
N CYS A 17 13.73 -17.37 -16.31
CA CYS A 17 14.26 -16.31 -15.44
C CYS A 17 13.36 -15.73 -14.37
N THR A 18 13.71 -16.01 -13.12
CA THR A 18 13.58 -15.20 -11.87
C THR A 18 12.86 -13.84 -11.98
N GLY A 19 11.60 -13.85 -12.34
CA GLY A 19 10.69 -12.76 -12.11
C GLY A 19 9.70 -13.18 -11.02
N ASN A 20 9.52 -12.35 -9.98
CA ASN A 20 8.49 -12.55 -8.97
C ASN A 20 7.10 -12.47 -9.62
N THR A 21 6.64 -13.58 -10.19
CA THR A 21 5.29 -13.67 -10.73
C THR A 21 4.34 -13.92 -9.56
N ILE A 22 3.45 -12.99 -9.30
CA ILE A 22 2.37 -13.17 -8.32
C ILE A 22 1.35 -14.10 -8.98
N HIS A 23 1.31 -15.37 -8.54
CA HIS A 23 0.30 -16.32 -9.00
C HIS A 23 -1.02 -16.08 -8.26
N PHE A 24 -2.04 -15.61 -8.98
CA PHE A 24 -3.43 -15.74 -8.55
C PHE A 24 -3.91 -17.14 -8.96
N GLY A 25 -4.36 -17.94 -7.98
CA GLY A 25 -4.96 -19.25 -8.28
C GLY A 25 -6.30 -19.04 -8.98
N SER A 26 -6.53 -19.85 -10.04
CA SER A 26 -7.74 -20.00 -10.87
C SER A 26 -8.46 -18.73 -11.38
N SER A 27 -9.03 -18.86 -12.57
CA SER A 27 -9.63 -17.86 -13.45
C SER A 27 -10.95 -17.23 -12.97
N ASP A 28 -11.12 -17.00 -11.67
CA ASP A 28 -12.24 -16.22 -11.17
C ASP A 28 -11.98 -14.74 -11.46
N GLU A 29 -12.88 -14.08 -12.18
CA GLU A 29 -12.82 -12.65 -12.45
C GLU A 29 -12.64 -11.89 -11.13
N ILE A 30 -11.51 -11.17 -10.99
CA ILE A 30 -11.26 -10.34 -9.81
C ILE A 30 -12.16 -9.12 -9.94
N PRO A 31 -13.13 -8.93 -9.02
CA PRO A 31 -14.10 -7.84 -9.15
C PRO A 31 -13.46 -6.45 -9.12
N ALA A 32 -14.09 -5.49 -9.80
CA ALA A 32 -13.78 -4.07 -9.63
C ALA A 32 -13.73 -3.70 -8.13
N ASN A 33 -12.90 -2.74 -7.73
CA ASN A 33 -12.62 -2.36 -6.34
C ASN A 33 -11.85 -3.41 -5.51
N THR A 34 -11.09 -4.28 -6.18
CA THR A 34 -10.18 -5.20 -5.50
C THR A 34 -8.88 -4.50 -5.12
N VAL A 35 -8.54 -4.57 -3.85
CA VAL A 35 -7.28 -4.06 -3.29
C VAL A 35 -6.35 -5.22 -3.01
N LEU A 36 -5.17 -5.21 -3.63
CA LEU A 36 -4.12 -6.19 -3.37
C LEU A 36 -3.24 -5.71 -2.22
N LEU A 37 -3.11 -6.51 -1.18
CA LEU A 37 -2.23 -6.24 -0.05
C LEU A 37 -1.00 -7.13 -0.15
N LEU A 38 0.19 -6.51 -0.25
CA LEU A 38 1.48 -7.19 -0.38
C LEU A 38 2.34 -6.96 0.85
N GLU A 39 2.89 -8.04 1.40
CA GLU A 39 3.94 -7.95 2.41
C GLU A 39 5.31 -7.73 1.74
N LEU A 40 5.99 -6.64 2.08
CA LEU A 40 7.28 -6.29 1.49
C LEU A 40 8.43 -6.68 2.44
N ASN A 41 9.41 -7.42 1.93
CA ASN A 41 10.55 -7.91 2.70
C ASN A 41 10.13 -8.74 3.93
N LYS A 42 10.29 -8.16 5.13
CA LYS A 42 9.99 -8.86 6.39
C LYS A 42 8.48 -8.98 6.69
N GLY A 43 7.65 -8.13 6.04
CA GLY A 43 6.22 -8.07 6.35
C GLY A 43 5.94 -7.52 7.75
N VAL A 44 4.75 -7.80 8.26
CA VAL A 44 4.28 -7.42 9.60
C VAL A 44 3.68 -8.63 10.31
N SER A 45 3.27 -8.51 11.58
CA SER A 45 2.61 -9.61 12.27
C SER A 45 1.23 -9.91 11.66
N GLN A 46 0.78 -11.18 11.74
CA GLN A 46 -0.55 -11.57 11.23
C GLN A 46 -1.68 -10.84 11.96
N GLN A 47 -1.50 -10.53 13.23
CA GLN A 47 -2.45 -9.70 13.98
C GLN A 47 -2.57 -8.30 13.36
N GLN A 48 -1.44 -7.60 13.15
CA GLN A 48 -1.45 -6.27 12.52
C GLN A 48 -2.05 -6.30 11.11
N LEU A 49 -1.73 -7.35 10.34
CA LEU A 49 -2.29 -7.54 9.01
C LEU A 49 -3.82 -7.69 9.06
N SER A 50 -4.32 -8.52 9.95
CA SER A 50 -5.76 -8.78 10.11
C SER A 50 -6.50 -7.54 10.60
N GLU A 51 -5.96 -6.84 11.60
CA GLU A 51 -6.55 -5.60 12.12
C GLU A 51 -6.60 -4.50 11.04
N ALA A 52 -5.54 -4.34 10.23
CA ALA A 52 -5.54 -3.38 9.13
C ALA A 52 -6.59 -3.72 8.06
N CYS A 53 -6.72 -5.00 7.68
CA CYS A 53 -7.75 -5.44 6.74
C CYS A 53 -9.17 -5.19 7.27
N ASN A 54 -9.41 -5.49 8.55
CA ASN A 54 -10.71 -5.25 9.18
C ASN A 54 -11.03 -3.75 9.22
N PHE A 55 -10.07 -2.93 9.62
CA PHE A 55 -10.24 -1.48 9.70
C PHE A 55 -10.50 -0.84 8.32
N LEU A 56 -9.85 -1.33 7.26
CA LEU A 56 -10.18 -0.93 5.89
C LEU A 56 -11.62 -1.28 5.51
N LYS A 57 -12.07 -2.50 5.83
CA LYS A 57 -13.44 -2.97 5.53
C LYS A 57 -14.50 -2.24 6.34
N GLU A 58 -14.22 -1.87 7.58
CA GLU A 58 -15.12 -1.05 8.41
C GLU A 58 -15.39 0.33 7.79
N ASN A 59 -14.36 0.94 7.18
CA ASN A 59 -14.48 2.24 6.53
C ASN A 59 -14.97 2.15 5.08
N PHE A 60 -14.68 1.04 4.39
CA PHE A 60 -15.03 0.78 2.99
C PHE A 60 -15.56 -0.65 2.82
N PRO A 61 -16.84 -0.92 3.19
CA PRO A 61 -17.41 -2.28 3.16
C PRO A 61 -17.40 -2.96 1.78
N ALA A 62 -17.45 -2.16 0.70
CA ALA A 62 -17.44 -2.66 -0.68
C ALA A 62 -16.05 -3.13 -1.16
N LEU A 63 -14.96 -2.85 -0.40
CA LEU A 63 -13.62 -3.28 -0.79
C LEU A 63 -13.46 -4.80 -0.69
N LYS A 64 -12.93 -5.38 -1.75
CA LYS A 64 -12.39 -6.75 -1.73
C LYS A 64 -10.89 -6.70 -1.51
N ILE A 65 -10.44 -7.17 -0.35
CA ILE A 65 -9.02 -7.19 0.01
C ILE A 65 -8.48 -8.59 -0.26
N VAL A 66 -7.53 -8.68 -1.19
CA VAL A 66 -6.79 -9.90 -1.53
C VAL A 66 -5.40 -9.81 -0.93
N LYS A 67 -5.00 -10.85 -0.21
CA LYS A 67 -3.62 -10.98 0.30
C LYS A 67 -2.76 -11.62 -0.78
N GLY A 68 -1.82 -10.86 -1.34
CA GLY A 68 -0.97 -11.29 -2.46
C GLY A 68 0.37 -11.92 -2.06
N GLY A 69 0.55 -12.25 -0.79
CA GLY A 69 1.78 -12.86 -0.32
C GLY A 69 2.93 -11.88 -0.08
N LYS A 70 4.15 -12.43 -0.04
CA LYS A 70 5.37 -11.71 0.31
C LYS A 70 6.23 -11.42 -0.92
N VAL A 71 6.68 -10.18 -1.06
CA VAL A 71 7.51 -9.70 -2.17
C VAL A 71 8.82 -9.11 -1.63
N GLN A 72 9.94 -9.48 -2.23
CA GLN A 72 11.23 -8.88 -1.93
C GLN A 72 11.41 -7.60 -2.74
N LEU A 73 11.71 -6.50 -2.05
CA LEU A 73 12.01 -5.23 -2.71
C LEU A 73 13.37 -5.30 -3.41
N PRO A 74 13.48 -4.80 -4.65
CA PRO A 74 14.76 -4.72 -5.34
C PRO A 74 15.74 -3.80 -4.62
N SER A 75 17.03 -4.05 -4.79
CA SER A 75 18.11 -3.24 -4.18
C SER A 75 18.04 -1.76 -4.56
N SER A 76 17.49 -1.44 -5.73
CA SER A 76 17.25 -0.06 -6.18
C SER A 76 16.28 0.73 -5.30
N CYS A 77 15.50 0.05 -4.46
CA CYS A 77 14.66 0.71 -3.44
C CYS A 77 15.42 1.08 -2.17
N TYR A 78 16.65 0.61 -1.97
CA TYR A 78 17.44 0.81 -0.76
C TYR A 78 18.57 1.82 -0.98
N ASN A 79 18.71 2.82 -0.10
CA ASN A 79 19.72 3.87 -0.23
C ASN A 79 20.98 3.64 0.63
N GLY A 80 21.20 2.43 1.13
CA GLY A 80 22.27 2.10 2.06
C GLY A 80 21.90 2.24 3.53
N LYS A 81 20.79 2.95 3.84
CA LYS A 81 20.30 3.16 5.21
C LYS A 81 18.84 2.78 5.39
N ARG A 82 17.97 3.16 4.44
CA ARG A 82 16.52 2.95 4.47
C ARG A 82 16.00 2.59 3.09
N TYR A 83 14.82 2.00 3.06
CA TYR A 83 14.08 1.84 1.83
C TYR A 83 13.40 3.16 1.44
N ARG A 84 13.54 3.56 0.17
CA ARG A 84 12.96 4.78 -0.37
C ARG A 84 11.51 4.54 -0.76
N ALA A 85 10.58 5.18 -0.05
CA ALA A 85 9.16 5.02 -0.31
C ALA A 85 8.77 5.40 -1.74
N ASP A 86 9.36 6.47 -2.30
CA ASP A 86 9.17 6.85 -3.70
C ASP A 86 9.58 5.75 -4.69
N SER A 87 10.66 5.01 -4.39
CA SER A 87 11.11 3.88 -5.21
C SER A 87 10.22 2.66 -5.03
N ILE A 88 9.75 2.42 -3.79
CA ILE A 88 8.77 1.36 -3.51
C ILE A 88 7.48 1.62 -4.31
N LEU A 89 6.95 2.84 -4.30
CA LEU A 89 5.74 3.16 -5.07
C LEU A 89 5.91 2.92 -6.57
N ARG A 90 7.06 3.29 -7.15
CA ARG A 90 7.36 2.98 -8.57
C ARG A 90 7.40 1.48 -8.82
N TYR A 91 8.02 0.71 -7.92
CA TYR A 91 8.07 -0.73 -8.03
C TYR A 91 6.68 -1.37 -7.92
N LEU A 92 5.87 -0.94 -6.95
CA LEU A 92 4.50 -1.45 -6.79
C LEU A 92 3.63 -1.15 -8.02
N ASP A 93 3.77 0.03 -8.65
CA ASP A 93 3.09 0.34 -9.90
C ASP A 93 3.49 -0.63 -11.04
N GLN A 94 4.77 -0.99 -11.12
CA GLN A 94 5.28 -1.91 -12.16
C GLN A 94 4.75 -3.34 -12.00
N ILE A 95 4.55 -3.78 -10.75
CA ILE A 95 4.11 -5.16 -10.47
C ILE A 95 2.60 -5.26 -10.20
N LYS A 96 1.87 -4.13 -10.20
CA LYS A 96 0.42 -4.12 -9.99
C LYS A 96 -0.26 -4.88 -11.13
N PRO A 97 -1.05 -5.94 -10.84
CA PRO A 97 -1.86 -6.60 -11.85
C PRO A 97 -2.96 -5.67 -12.37
N ASP A 98 -3.29 -5.76 -13.66
CA ASP A 98 -4.36 -4.96 -14.26
C ASP A 98 -5.73 -5.27 -13.66
N SER A 99 -5.91 -6.48 -13.13
CA SER A 99 -7.13 -6.94 -12.49
C SER A 99 -7.43 -6.32 -11.12
N VAL A 100 -6.47 -5.60 -10.49
CA VAL A 100 -6.71 -4.94 -9.19
C VAL A 100 -6.69 -3.42 -9.34
N SER A 101 -7.57 -2.75 -8.61
CA SER A 101 -7.67 -1.28 -8.64
C SER A 101 -6.50 -0.61 -7.92
N LYS A 102 -6.11 -1.14 -6.77
CA LYS A 102 -5.08 -0.53 -5.89
C LYS A 102 -4.16 -1.59 -5.29
N VAL A 103 -2.93 -1.19 -4.93
CA VAL A 103 -1.98 -2.03 -4.18
C VAL A 103 -1.55 -1.31 -2.91
N ILE A 104 -1.62 -2.01 -1.80
CA ILE A 104 -1.08 -1.59 -0.50
C ILE A 104 0.13 -2.44 -0.18
N GLY A 105 1.32 -1.83 -0.18
CA GLY A 105 2.54 -2.47 0.31
C GLY A 105 2.70 -2.25 1.80
N ILE A 106 2.89 -3.31 2.57
CA ILE A 106 3.15 -3.23 4.02
C ILE A 106 4.49 -3.85 4.37
N THR A 107 5.21 -3.24 5.31
CA THR A 107 6.55 -3.70 5.70
C THR A 107 6.87 -3.38 7.16
N SER A 108 7.82 -4.11 7.73
CA SER A 108 8.47 -3.73 8.99
C SER A 108 9.85 -3.07 8.78
N SER A 109 10.29 -2.90 7.55
CA SER A 109 11.53 -2.20 7.23
C SER A 109 11.37 -0.68 7.40
N ASP A 110 12.44 0.03 7.83
CA ASP A 110 12.43 1.49 7.91
C ASP A 110 12.36 2.11 6.51
N ILE A 111 11.41 3.03 6.32
CA ILE A 111 11.19 3.73 5.05
C ILE A 111 11.39 5.23 5.19
N SER A 112 11.77 5.86 4.08
CA SER A 112 12.03 7.30 4.02
C SER A 112 11.56 7.93 2.72
N SER A 113 11.37 9.24 2.75
CA SER A 113 11.15 10.07 1.58
C SER A 113 11.96 11.37 1.67
N THR A 114 12.08 12.09 0.56
CA THR A 114 12.60 13.45 0.58
C THR A 114 11.51 14.40 1.06
N ARG A 115 11.77 15.12 2.15
CA ARG A 115 10.84 16.14 2.67
C ARG A 115 11.49 17.51 2.75
N THR A 116 10.73 18.52 2.34
CA THR A 116 11.09 19.93 2.56
C THR A 116 10.18 20.51 3.63
N LEU A 117 10.78 20.98 4.70
CA LEU A 117 10.09 21.59 5.84
C LEU A 117 10.46 23.07 5.93
N ILE A 118 9.53 23.91 6.38
CA ILE A 118 9.80 25.30 6.73
C ILE A 118 9.99 25.37 8.24
N ARG A 119 11.20 25.69 8.67
CA ARG A 119 11.51 25.90 10.08
C ARG A 119 12.06 27.32 10.29
N LYS A 120 11.44 28.09 11.17
CA LYS A 120 11.81 29.49 11.46
C LYS A 120 11.96 30.32 10.17
N GLY A 121 11.01 30.17 9.23
CA GLY A 121 11.01 30.88 7.93
C GLY A 121 12.03 30.36 6.92
N LYS A 122 12.88 29.40 7.25
CA LYS A 122 13.86 28.81 6.32
C LYS A 122 13.36 27.48 5.76
N LYS A 123 13.48 27.33 4.45
CA LYS A 123 13.20 26.09 3.72
C LYS A 123 14.38 25.12 3.89
N MET A 124 14.15 23.97 4.49
CA MET A 124 15.18 22.94 4.71
C MET A 124 14.71 21.63 4.05
N THR A 125 15.57 21.06 3.20
CA THR A 125 15.30 19.79 2.55
C THR A 125 16.04 18.64 3.25
N TYR A 126 15.30 17.62 3.63
CA TYR A 126 15.79 16.40 4.25
C TYR A 126 15.68 15.27 3.24
N PRO A 127 16.77 14.83 2.61
CA PRO A 127 16.72 13.84 1.53
C PRO A 127 16.33 12.43 2.01
N ASP A 128 16.55 12.13 3.28
CA ASP A 128 16.29 10.83 3.89
C ASP A 128 15.45 10.96 5.17
N TYR A 129 14.26 11.56 5.05
CA TYR A 129 13.36 11.75 6.17
C TYR A 129 12.54 10.49 6.43
N GLY A 130 12.65 9.89 7.63
CA GLY A 130 11.89 8.70 8.00
C GLY A 130 10.39 8.98 8.12
N ILE A 131 9.57 8.13 7.51
CA ILE A 131 8.11 8.28 7.45
C ILE A 131 7.40 7.01 7.90
N LEU A 132 6.10 7.11 8.18
CA LEU A 132 5.22 5.98 8.51
C LEU A 132 4.64 5.33 7.26
N GLY A 133 4.34 6.12 6.24
CA GLY A 133 3.78 5.67 4.99
C GLY A 133 3.90 6.74 3.90
N LEU A 134 3.52 6.36 2.69
CA LEU A 134 3.42 7.23 1.53
C LEU A 134 2.39 6.67 0.55
N GLY A 135 1.36 7.46 0.21
CA GLY A 135 0.39 7.16 -0.84
C GLY A 135 0.53 8.13 -2.02
N ARG A 136 0.39 7.66 -3.25
CA ARG A 136 0.20 8.55 -4.41
C ARG A 136 -1.18 9.17 -4.36
N ARG A 137 -1.28 10.45 -4.70
CA ARG A 137 -2.54 11.18 -4.61
C ARG A 137 -2.88 11.98 -5.88
N PRO A 138 -3.97 11.64 -6.60
CA PRO A 138 -4.56 10.31 -6.59
C PRO A 138 -3.60 9.29 -7.17
N GLY A 139 -3.88 8.01 -6.98
CA GLY A 139 -3.01 6.97 -7.51
C GLY A 139 -3.51 5.56 -7.25
N THR A 140 -2.66 4.61 -7.54
CA THR A 140 -2.99 3.19 -7.48
C THR A 140 -2.21 2.44 -6.40
N VAL A 141 -1.20 3.08 -5.79
CA VAL A 141 -0.30 2.40 -4.86
C VAL A 141 -0.01 3.24 -3.62
N CYS A 142 0.13 2.58 -2.49
CA CYS A 142 0.68 3.15 -1.27
C CYS A 142 1.58 2.14 -0.54
N VAL A 143 2.43 2.64 0.36
CA VAL A 143 3.29 1.82 1.23
C VAL A 143 3.20 2.31 2.66
N VAL A 144 3.15 1.36 3.61
CA VAL A 144 3.12 1.64 5.05
C VAL A 144 4.14 0.78 5.77
N SER A 145 4.86 1.39 6.71
CA SER A 145 5.81 0.70 7.57
C SER A 145 5.43 0.84 9.05
N ASN A 146 5.43 -0.28 9.78
CA ASN A 146 5.24 -0.29 11.22
C ASN A 146 6.54 -0.02 12.01
N HIS A 147 7.68 0.11 11.34
CA HIS A 147 9.01 0.25 11.96
C HIS A 147 9.05 1.31 13.06
N ARG A 148 8.37 2.45 12.86
CA ARG A 148 8.36 3.59 13.77
C ARG A 148 7.14 3.65 14.68
N MET A 149 6.33 2.59 14.75
CA MET A 149 5.05 2.59 15.47
C MET A 149 5.11 1.84 16.81
N GLY A 150 6.28 1.30 17.20
CA GLY A 150 6.46 0.61 18.49
C GLY A 150 5.52 -0.60 18.68
N GLY A 151 5.16 -1.29 17.60
CA GLY A 151 4.27 -2.47 17.66
C GLY A 151 2.78 -2.13 17.80
N ASN A 152 2.38 -0.85 17.84
CA ASN A 152 0.98 -0.44 18.03
C ASN A 152 0.14 -0.75 16.78
N ALA A 153 -0.69 -1.78 16.87
CA ALA A 153 -1.50 -2.26 15.76
C ALA A 153 -2.61 -1.26 15.35
N ALA A 154 -3.22 -0.56 16.29
CA ALA A 154 -4.23 0.45 16.00
C ALA A 154 -3.63 1.64 15.23
N THR A 155 -2.43 2.11 15.61
CA THR A 155 -1.71 3.15 14.87
C THR A 155 -1.35 2.68 13.46
N PHE A 156 -0.95 1.42 13.32
CA PHE A 156 -0.65 0.82 12.02
C PHE A 156 -1.88 0.79 11.12
N SER A 157 -3.01 0.27 11.60
CA SER A 157 -4.27 0.18 10.85
C SER A 157 -4.76 1.55 10.39
N LYS A 158 -4.71 2.56 11.27
CA LYS A 158 -5.05 3.95 10.91
C LYS A 158 -4.10 4.51 9.84
N THR A 159 -2.80 4.19 9.91
CA THR A 159 -1.84 4.64 8.90
C THR A 159 -2.10 3.95 7.55
N VAL A 160 -2.45 2.66 7.54
CA VAL A 160 -2.85 1.95 6.32
C VAL A 160 -4.07 2.63 5.68
N LEU A 161 -5.09 2.95 6.47
CA LEU A 161 -6.26 3.69 5.99
C LEU A 161 -5.87 5.08 5.45
N HIS A 162 -5.04 5.83 6.14
CA HIS A 162 -4.55 7.16 5.74
C HIS A 162 -3.89 7.13 4.37
N GLU A 163 -2.91 6.25 4.17
CA GLU A 163 -2.19 6.15 2.90
C GLU A 163 -3.06 5.60 1.77
N PHE A 164 -3.98 4.68 2.09
CA PHE A 164 -4.97 4.21 1.14
C PHE A 164 -5.90 5.35 0.70
N MET A 165 -6.41 6.16 1.61
CA MET A 165 -7.27 7.30 1.27
C MET A 165 -6.54 8.35 0.41
N HIS A 166 -5.22 8.51 0.53
CA HIS A 166 -4.46 9.32 -0.41
C HIS A 166 -4.57 8.78 -1.84
N THR A 167 -4.57 7.46 -2.03
CA THR A 167 -4.75 6.89 -3.38
C THR A 167 -6.13 7.18 -3.98
N LEU A 168 -7.11 7.45 -3.14
CA LEU A 168 -8.47 7.86 -3.51
C LEU A 168 -8.61 9.39 -3.71
N GLY A 169 -7.51 10.15 -3.68
CA GLY A 169 -7.51 11.59 -3.91
C GLY A 169 -7.60 12.45 -2.65
N VAL A 170 -7.83 11.86 -1.47
CA VAL A 170 -8.01 12.62 -0.23
C VAL A 170 -6.71 13.33 0.17
N ARG A 171 -6.81 14.63 0.48
CA ARG A 171 -5.71 15.45 1.01
C ARG A 171 -5.64 15.35 2.53
N HIS A 172 -4.55 15.88 3.10
CA HIS A 172 -4.50 16.08 4.54
C HIS A 172 -5.65 16.97 5.01
N CYS A 173 -6.21 16.62 6.15
CA CYS A 173 -7.34 17.29 6.79
C CYS A 173 -6.85 18.20 7.92
N THR A 174 -7.52 19.33 8.11
CA THR A 174 -7.21 20.26 9.22
C THR A 174 -8.10 20.03 10.44
N HIS A 175 -9.15 19.19 10.36
CA HIS A 175 -10.03 18.89 11.46
C HIS A 175 -9.33 18.06 12.53
N GLU A 176 -9.55 18.41 13.77
CA GLU A 176 -8.96 17.71 14.93
C GLU A 176 -9.34 16.23 14.94
N LYS A 177 -8.39 15.40 15.35
CA LYS A 177 -8.55 13.95 15.50
C LYS A 177 -8.98 13.19 14.24
N CYS A 178 -8.98 13.85 13.07
CA CYS A 178 -9.19 13.16 11.80
C CYS A 178 -7.98 12.28 11.46
N ILE A 179 -8.23 11.05 10.99
CA ILE A 179 -7.17 10.13 10.53
C ILE A 179 -6.36 10.76 9.40
N MET A 180 -6.96 11.64 8.57
CA MET A 180 -6.27 12.33 7.46
C MET A 180 -5.46 13.55 7.88
N GLN A 181 -5.27 13.86 9.19
CA GLN A 181 -4.34 14.92 9.59
C GLN A 181 -2.90 14.61 9.19
N ASP A 182 -2.14 15.66 8.79
CA ASP A 182 -0.70 15.49 8.53
C ASP A 182 0.02 15.07 9.81
N GLY A 183 0.71 13.96 9.75
CA GLY A 183 1.53 13.44 10.85
C GLY A 183 2.74 14.28 11.19
N ASN A 184 3.12 15.25 10.32
CA ASN A 184 4.32 16.11 10.47
C ASN A 184 5.59 15.32 10.85
N GLY A 185 5.64 14.05 10.41
CA GLY A 185 6.74 13.12 10.71
C GLY A 185 6.73 12.54 12.12
N SER A 186 5.68 12.78 12.90
CA SER A 186 5.47 12.10 14.18
C SER A 186 4.20 11.23 14.10
N GLY A 187 4.20 10.07 14.74
CA GLY A 187 3.00 9.25 14.86
C GLY A 187 1.96 9.79 15.86
N LYS A 188 2.15 11.01 16.39
CA LYS A 188 1.28 11.55 17.43
C LYS A 188 -0.15 11.72 16.93
N ASN A 189 -0.36 12.46 15.84
CA ASN A 189 -1.69 12.69 15.29
C ASN A 189 -2.39 11.38 14.93
N MET A 190 -1.64 10.41 14.41
CA MET A 190 -2.19 9.09 14.09
C MET A 190 -2.63 8.31 15.33
N ARG A 191 -1.87 8.38 16.44
CA ARG A 191 -2.29 7.77 17.72
C ARG A 191 -3.54 8.41 18.28
N GLU A 192 -3.62 9.75 18.23
CA GLU A 192 -4.70 10.55 18.80
C GLU A 192 -5.95 10.63 17.91
N SER A 193 -5.84 10.29 16.63
CA SER A 193 -6.98 10.29 15.70
C SER A 193 -8.04 9.26 16.11
N THR A 194 -9.30 9.60 15.92
CA THR A 194 -10.44 8.78 16.33
C THR A 194 -11.43 8.48 15.20
N HIS A 195 -11.43 9.25 14.12
CA HIS A 195 -12.41 9.14 13.04
C HIS A 195 -11.86 9.64 11.70
N VAL A 196 -12.57 9.33 10.64
CA VAL A 196 -12.41 9.99 9.34
C VAL A 196 -13.48 11.10 9.27
N HIS A 197 -13.04 12.34 9.00
CA HIS A 197 -13.99 13.45 8.81
C HIS A 197 -14.88 13.18 7.59
N LYS A 198 -16.17 13.57 7.69
CA LYS A 198 -17.20 13.25 6.67
C LYS A 198 -16.82 13.68 5.24
N GLU A 199 -16.20 14.86 5.09
CA GLU A 199 -15.76 15.35 3.77
C GLU A 199 -14.61 14.52 3.22
N CYS A 200 -13.69 14.07 4.07
CA CYS A 200 -12.61 13.16 3.65
C CYS A 200 -13.18 11.82 3.18
N LEU A 201 -14.20 11.32 3.88
CA LEU A 201 -14.88 10.09 3.50
C LEU A 201 -15.63 10.25 2.16
N ALA A 202 -16.34 11.37 1.97
CA ALA A 202 -17.04 11.65 0.72
C ALA A 202 -16.08 11.66 -0.50
N ILE A 203 -14.95 12.38 -0.39
CA ILE A 203 -13.92 12.38 -1.45
C ILE A 203 -13.37 10.97 -1.70
N ALA A 204 -13.16 10.19 -0.64
CA ALA A 204 -12.65 8.82 -0.78
C ALA A 204 -13.66 7.91 -1.49
N MET A 205 -14.95 8.05 -1.23
CA MET A 205 -16.00 7.27 -1.90
C MET A 205 -16.06 7.60 -3.39
N GLU A 206 -15.98 8.88 -3.78
CA GLU A 206 -15.88 9.30 -5.19
C GLU A 206 -14.62 8.73 -5.89
N GLY A 207 -13.52 8.53 -5.17
CA GLY A 207 -12.29 7.97 -5.71
C GLY A 207 -12.26 6.45 -5.80
N LEU A 208 -13.31 5.77 -5.30
CA LEU A 208 -13.49 4.32 -5.43
C LEU A 208 -14.21 3.92 -6.72
N ASP A 209 -15.09 4.80 -7.23
CA ASP A 209 -15.84 4.60 -8.47
C ASP A 209 -14.95 4.82 -9.70
#